data_e00b45a06f1f1d8cfdc0bfec9bf6dcd1
#
_entry.id   e00b45a06f1f1d8cfdc0bfec9bf6dcd1
#
_cell.length_a   1.000
_cell.length_b   1.000
_cell.length_c   1.000
_cell.angle_alpha   90.00
_cell.angle_beta   90.00
_cell.angle_gamma   90.00
#
_symmetry.space_group_name_H-M   'P 1'
#
loop_
_entity.id
_entity.type
_entity.pdbx_description
1 polymer ?
#
loop_
_entity_poly.entity_id
_entity_poly.type
_entity_poly.pdbx_seq_one_letter_code
_entity_poly.pdbx_strand_id
1 'polypeptide(L)'
;MRHNFATQARFALTATDLVRWLAFVTAVALTLFLLPGAPALPTFAAVTLITLAALAVYRHSAGWSSRGETVLIAASALLAVGIIANVYVYTTVLGGTDSQPVLVNPDAERNFNDAIYYLGINGSRSPGSHGLYPMIVTAVFTLTGPSITAALCLSMAATLTTLICVSTIWVRLMARRSDAWLAMAATAAICYFMASGCILVKDAWTVAAFALAAVALSRMQPVPGFVTAMSVSAFMLFMARPNMLLALILGILIVFPATPHQRHCWHIPAVMIALIAALFCLAHFVYITPRTDIVAGVVNNDTVSFTEPRHQIYASLIGEYHLLPAWRRILLMPFSAAVQFFIPFPWNWLRDIDFGISLVYAHIAYPWYLFGGTAIYYTFFDLRRSPALMRAIFLWGVIIWLIPCWSFGGTISRYGLMAVPLLAPAVSLTLTRSLRRRSFIIFSSLFILLVAITLLVCHHLQSGISQ
;
A
#
# COMPACT_ATOMS: atom_id res chain seq x y z
N MET A 1 35.50 -7.80 -15.18
CA MET A 1 35.53 -8.64 -13.98
C MET A 1 34.28 -9.49 -13.95
N ARG A 2 34.36 -10.73 -14.34
CA ARG A 2 33.27 -11.73 -14.26
C ARG A 2 33.17 -12.17 -12.80
N HIS A 3 32.22 -11.65 -12.05
CA HIS A 3 31.88 -12.26 -10.76
C HIS A 3 31.11 -13.55 -11.03
N ASN A 4 31.79 -14.64 -10.82
CA ASN A 4 31.22 -15.98 -10.67
C ASN A 4 30.23 -15.93 -9.49
N PHE A 5 28.94 -15.79 -9.78
CA PHE A 5 27.88 -16.09 -8.83
C PHE A 5 27.74 -17.61 -8.74
N ALA A 6 28.70 -18.25 -8.09
CA ALA A 6 28.50 -19.59 -7.55
C ALA A 6 27.56 -19.44 -6.34
N THR A 7 26.28 -19.43 -6.61
CA THR A 7 25.21 -19.53 -5.61
C THR A 7 25.22 -20.96 -5.07
N GLN A 8 26.08 -21.25 -4.11
CA GLN A 8 25.81 -22.35 -3.19
C GLN A 8 24.61 -21.93 -2.35
N ALA A 9 23.45 -22.47 -2.68
CA ALA A 9 22.27 -22.43 -1.84
C ALA A 9 22.58 -23.17 -0.53
N ARG A 10 23.15 -22.48 0.44
CA ARG A 10 23.27 -22.98 1.80
C ARG A 10 21.89 -22.91 2.45
N PHE A 11 21.08 -23.93 2.26
CA PHE A 11 19.92 -24.22 3.08
C PHE A 11 20.31 -24.79 4.45
N ALA A 12 21.36 -24.29 5.06
CA ALA A 12 21.64 -24.60 6.45
C ALA A 12 20.75 -23.70 7.31
N LEU A 13 19.67 -24.25 7.87
CA LEU A 13 18.90 -23.61 8.92
C LEU A 13 19.84 -23.27 10.07
N THR A 14 20.07 -22.00 10.30
CA THR A 14 20.83 -21.52 11.45
C THR A 14 19.94 -21.55 12.71
N ALA A 15 20.56 -21.61 13.90
CA ALA A 15 19.80 -21.50 15.15
C ALA A 15 18.94 -20.23 15.20
N THR A 16 19.42 -19.13 14.60
CA THR A 16 18.68 -17.87 14.46
C THR A 16 17.44 -18.00 13.57
N ASP A 17 17.53 -18.79 12.50
CA ASP A 17 16.38 -19.04 11.63
C ASP A 17 15.32 -19.88 12.34
N LEU A 18 15.75 -20.87 13.11
CA LEU A 18 14.85 -21.69 13.92
C LEU A 18 14.08 -20.84 14.94
N VAL A 19 14.76 -19.93 15.66
CA VAL A 19 14.11 -19.02 16.63
C VAL A 19 13.09 -18.12 15.94
N ARG A 20 13.41 -17.57 14.77
CA ARG A 20 12.47 -16.72 14.01
C ARG A 20 11.23 -17.49 13.57
N TRP A 21 11.43 -18.71 13.07
CA TRP A 21 10.32 -19.58 12.67
C TRP A 21 9.47 -20.03 13.84
N LEU A 22 10.09 -20.37 14.97
CA LEU A 22 9.36 -20.68 16.19
C LEU A 22 8.50 -19.49 16.65
N ALA A 23 9.05 -18.28 16.63
CA ALA A 23 8.28 -17.07 16.98
C ALA A 23 7.10 -16.86 16.03
N PHE A 24 7.26 -17.03 14.73
CA PHE A 24 6.18 -16.95 13.74
C PHE A 24 5.11 -18.00 13.99
N VAL A 25 5.50 -19.27 14.08
CA VAL A 25 4.57 -20.40 14.31
C VAL A 25 3.83 -20.22 15.63
N THR A 26 4.53 -19.81 16.70
CA THR A 26 3.91 -19.58 17.99
C THR A 26 2.90 -18.43 17.94
N ALA A 27 3.23 -17.32 17.28
CA ALA A 27 2.30 -16.18 17.14
C ALA A 27 1.02 -16.60 16.40
N VAL A 28 1.16 -17.30 15.27
CA VAL A 28 0.02 -17.76 14.46
C VAL A 28 -0.80 -18.82 15.21
N ALA A 29 -0.15 -19.83 15.79
CA ALA A 29 -0.83 -20.90 16.54
C ALA A 29 -1.57 -20.36 17.77
N LEU A 30 -0.94 -19.46 18.52
CA LEU A 30 -1.58 -18.82 19.69
C LEU A 30 -2.79 -17.98 19.25
N THR A 31 -2.71 -17.26 18.15
CA THR A 31 -3.83 -16.47 17.64
C THR A 31 -5.00 -17.37 17.21
N LEU A 32 -4.71 -18.46 16.52
CA LEU A 32 -5.73 -19.46 16.15
C LEU A 32 -6.36 -20.15 17.37
N PHE A 33 -5.58 -20.38 18.41
CA PHE A 33 -6.07 -20.94 19.68
C PHE A 33 -6.97 -19.96 20.44
N LEU A 34 -6.60 -18.67 20.47
CA LEU A 34 -7.35 -17.62 21.15
C LEU A 34 -8.62 -17.20 20.42
N LEU A 35 -8.67 -17.40 19.10
CA LEU A 35 -9.78 -17.03 18.22
C LEU A 35 -10.38 -18.29 17.55
N PRO A 36 -11.08 -19.16 18.30
CA PRO A 36 -11.66 -20.38 17.78
C PRO A 36 -12.84 -20.03 16.87
N GLY A 37 -12.82 -20.45 15.61
CA GLY A 37 -13.88 -20.18 14.61
C GLY A 37 -13.33 -19.78 13.25
N ALA A 38 -12.07 -19.34 13.19
CA ALA A 38 -11.37 -19.29 11.91
C ALA A 38 -11.05 -20.72 11.44
N PRO A 39 -11.09 -21.02 10.13
CA PRO A 39 -10.66 -22.31 9.58
C PRO A 39 -9.15 -22.50 9.84
N ALA A 40 -8.82 -23.04 11.02
CA ALA A 40 -7.46 -22.96 11.60
C ALA A 40 -6.39 -23.55 10.68
N LEU A 41 -6.61 -24.80 10.21
CA LEU A 41 -5.60 -25.50 9.41
C LEU A 41 -5.38 -24.88 8.01
N PRO A 42 -6.43 -24.59 7.23
CA PRO A 42 -6.26 -23.92 5.93
C PRO A 42 -5.62 -22.53 6.06
N THR A 43 -6.02 -21.75 7.05
CA THR A 43 -5.45 -20.41 7.29
C THR A 43 -3.99 -20.49 7.66
N PHE A 44 -3.62 -21.39 8.60
CA PHE A 44 -2.23 -21.62 8.96
C PHE A 44 -1.37 -22.04 7.76
N ALA A 45 -1.87 -22.99 6.97
CA ALA A 45 -1.16 -23.46 5.77
C ALA A 45 -0.98 -22.34 4.76
N ALA A 46 -2.01 -21.56 4.46
CA ALA A 46 -1.97 -20.49 3.49
C ALA A 46 -0.99 -19.38 3.89
N VAL A 47 -1.07 -18.85 5.12
CA VAL A 47 -0.16 -17.78 5.57
C VAL A 47 1.29 -18.27 5.66
N THR A 48 1.51 -19.54 6.02
CA THR A 48 2.83 -20.16 6.08
C THR A 48 3.42 -20.29 4.68
N LEU A 49 2.67 -20.81 3.71
CA LEU A 49 3.12 -20.94 2.33
C LEU A 49 3.48 -19.60 1.70
N ILE A 50 2.66 -18.56 1.92
CA ILE A 50 2.95 -17.21 1.41
C ILE A 50 4.21 -16.66 2.06
N THR A 51 4.40 -16.86 3.37
CA THR A 51 5.60 -16.43 4.08
C THR A 51 6.86 -17.14 3.55
N LEU A 52 6.78 -18.45 3.33
CA LEU A 52 7.88 -19.24 2.73
C LEU A 52 8.21 -18.77 1.31
N ALA A 53 7.19 -18.54 0.48
CA ALA A 53 7.36 -18.02 -0.88
C ALA A 53 8.01 -16.62 -0.86
N ALA A 54 7.53 -15.72 0.00
CA ALA A 54 8.10 -14.39 0.16
C ALA A 54 9.55 -14.44 0.61
N LEU A 55 9.90 -15.30 1.55
CA LEU A 55 11.29 -15.51 2.00
C LEU A 55 12.17 -16.08 0.89
N ALA A 56 11.68 -17.04 0.13
CA ALA A 56 12.41 -17.59 -1.02
C ALA A 56 12.71 -16.49 -2.04
N VAL A 57 11.70 -15.67 -2.40
CA VAL A 57 11.89 -14.53 -3.30
C VAL A 57 12.87 -13.52 -2.70
N TYR A 58 12.74 -13.21 -1.41
CA TYR A 58 13.62 -12.25 -0.74
C TYR A 58 15.07 -12.71 -0.73
N ARG A 59 15.35 -13.99 -0.46
CA ARG A 59 16.71 -14.57 -0.48
C ARG A 59 17.38 -14.45 -1.84
N HIS A 60 16.61 -14.45 -2.92
CA HIS A 60 17.12 -14.25 -4.29
C HIS A 60 17.15 -12.77 -4.70
N SER A 61 16.60 -11.86 -3.88
CA SER A 61 16.58 -10.44 -4.17
C SER A 61 17.94 -9.77 -3.91
N ALA A 62 18.19 -8.66 -4.58
CA ALA A 62 19.38 -7.85 -4.32
C ALA A 62 19.39 -7.26 -2.89
N GLY A 63 18.23 -7.11 -2.30
CA GLY A 63 18.02 -6.51 -0.96
C GLY A 63 18.24 -7.47 0.20
N TRP A 64 18.58 -8.74 -0.06
CA TRP A 64 18.69 -9.73 1.00
C TRP A 64 19.71 -9.38 2.08
N SER A 65 19.30 -9.55 3.32
CA SER A 65 20.12 -9.48 4.53
C SER A 65 19.45 -10.26 5.66
N SER A 66 20.21 -10.78 6.61
CA SER A 66 19.65 -11.53 7.76
C SER A 66 18.72 -10.67 8.62
N ARG A 67 19.02 -9.38 8.82
CA ARG A 67 18.10 -8.43 9.51
C ARG A 67 16.82 -8.21 8.72
N GLY A 68 16.90 -8.13 7.40
CA GLY A 68 15.74 -8.00 6.52
C GLY A 68 14.84 -9.25 6.56
N GLU A 69 15.41 -10.45 6.67
CA GLU A 69 14.61 -11.67 6.91
C GLU A 69 13.84 -11.58 8.22
N THR A 70 14.47 -11.07 9.29
CA THR A 70 13.77 -10.86 10.57
C THR A 70 12.59 -9.90 10.42
N VAL A 71 12.78 -8.78 9.72
CA VAL A 71 11.69 -7.81 9.46
C VAL A 71 10.59 -8.45 8.62
N LEU A 72 10.93 -9.22 7.58
CA LEU A 72 9.95 -9.87 6.72
C LEU A 72 9.13 -10.93 7.47
N ILE A 73 9.78 -11.75 8.31
CA ILE A 73 9.09 -12.74 9.15
C ILE A 73 8.18 -12.06 10.18
N ALA A 74 8.66 -11.00 10.84
CA ALA A 74 7.85 -10.23 11.79
C ALA A 74 6.64 -9.59 11.11
N ALA A 75 6.83 -8.97 9.93
CA ALA A 75 5.74 -8.43 9.13
C ALA A 75 4.74 -9.52 8.71
N SER A 76 5.23 -10.69 8.30
CA SER A 76 4.38 -11.85 7.96
C SER A 76 3.57 -12.32 9.15
N ALA A 77 4.17 -12.38 10.35
CA ALA A 77 3.45 -12.74 11.57
C ALA A 77 2.34 -11.75 11.92
N LEU A 78 2.63 -10.44 11.83
CA LEU A 78 1.64 -9.40 12.06
C LEU A 78 0.49 -9.47 11.05
N LEU A 79 0.78 -9.69 9.76
CA LEU A 79 -0.24 -9.87 8.72
C LEU A 79 -1.06 -11.13 8.96
N ALA A 80 -0.43 -12.24 9.34
CA ALA A 80 -1.12 -13.49 9.65
C ALA A 80 -2.08 -13.33 10.85
N VAL A 81 -1.61 -12.71 11.94
CA VAL A 81 -2.45 -12.37 13.10
C VAL A 81 -3.63 -11.48 12.65
N GLY A 82 -3.34 -10.49 11.80
CA GLY A 82 -4.33 -9.61 11.22
C GLY A 82 -5.41 -10.33 10.42
N ILE A 83 -5.01 -11.24 9.55
CA ILE A 83 -5.93 -12.05 8.74
C ILE A 83 -6.80 -12.94 9.62
N ILE A 84 -6.19 -13.66 10.58
CA ILE A 84 -6.92 -14.55 11.48
C ILE A 84 -7.98 -13.79 12.28
N ALA A 85 -7.62 -12.62 12.81
CA ALA A 85 -8.56 -11.81 13.58
C ALA A 85 -9.70 -11.26 12.70
N ASN A 86 -9.42 -10.84 11.45
CA ASN A 86 -10.47 -10.42 10.51
C ASN A 86 -11.38 -11.59 10.12
N VAL A 87 -10.82 -12.75 9.80
CA VAL A 87 -11.62 -13.95 9.51
C VAL A 87 -12.51 -14.30 10.70
N TYR A 88 -11.96 -14.29 11.92
CA TYR A 88 -12.74 -14.52 13.14
C TYR A 88 -13.90 -13.52 13.29
N VAL A 89 -13.65 -12.23 13.07
CA VAL A 89 -14.72 -11.21 13.13
C VAL A 89 -15.79 -11.50 12.08
N TYR A 90 -15.41 -11.72 10.83
CA TYR A 90 -16.34 -11.89 9.71
C TYR A 90 -17.15 -13.19 9.77
N THR A 91 -16.58 -14.24 10.38
CA THR A 91 -17.22 -15.56 10.42
C THR A 91 -17.89 -15.84 11.75
N THR A 92 -17.27 -15.49 12.87
CA THR A 92 -17.75 -15.87 14.20
C THR A 92 -18.53 -14.73 14.88
N VAL A 93 -17.93 -13.53 14.92
CA VAL A 93 -18.56 -12.39 15.63
C VAL A 93 -19.79 -11.88 14.88
N LEU A 94 -19.68 -11.76 13.56
CA LEU A 94 -20.76 -11.26 12.70
C LEU A 94 -21.67 -12.37 12.15
N GLY A 95 -21.39 -13.64 12.45
CA GLY A 95 -22.24 -14.78 12.10
C GLY A 95 -22.16 -15.24 10.64
N GLY A 96 -21.06 -14.87 9.93
CA GLY A 96 -20.80 -15.35 8.57
C GLY A 96 -20.13 -16.74 8.54
N THR A 97 -19.68 -17.13 7.35
CA THR A 97 -18.80 -18.30 7.11
C THR A 97 -17.62 -17.89 6.24
N ASP A 98 -16.61 -18.73 6.09
CA ASP A 98 -15.46 -18.42 5.21
C ASP A 98 -15.88 -18.26 3.75
N SER A 99 -16.91 -18.96 3.31
CA SER A 99 -17.48 -18.85 1.95
C SER A 99 -18.56 -17.77 1.80
N GLN A 100 -19.15 -17.33 2.90
CA GLN A 100 -20.16 -16.28 2.96
C GLN A 100 -19.88 -15.36 4.17
N PRO A 101 -18.80 -14.60 4.14
CA PRO A 101 -18.43 -13.73 5.25
C PRO A 101 -19.38 -12.54 5.36
N VAL A 102 -19.63 -12.07 6.58
CA VAL A 102 -20.27 -10.77 6.80
C VAL A 102 -19.17 -9.71 6.83
N LEU A 103 -19.02 -8.96 5.74
CA LEU A 103 -17.99 -7.97 5.58
C LEU A 103 -18.55 -6.58 5.91
N VAL A 104 -17.88 -5.88 6.80
CA VAL A 104 -18.29 -4.54 7.26
C VAL A 104 -17.73 -3.45 6.34
N ASN A 105 -16.56 -3.71 5.71
CA ASN A 105 -15.99 -2.77 4.76
C ASN A 105 -16.70 -2.87 3.40
N PRO A 106 -17.37 -1.79 2.93
CA PRO A 106 -18.15 -1.83 1.69
C PRO A 106 -17.31 -2.18 0.44
N ASP A 107 -16.03 -1.77 0.40
CA ASP A 107 -15.14 -2.11 -0.71
C ASP A 107 -14.75 -3.61 -0.67
N ALA A 108 -14.54 -4.16 0.53
CA ALA A 108 -14.23 -5.57 0.70
C ALA A 108 -15.43 -6.45 0.38
N GLU A 109 -16.62 -6.08 0.86
CA GLU A 109 -17.88 -6.76 0.57
C GLU A 109 -18.14 -6.80 -0.92
N ARG A 110 -18.02 -5.66 -1.59
CA ARG A 110 -18.22 -5.57 -3.03
C ARG A 110 -17.21 -6.43 -3.82
N ASN A 111 -15.92 -6.34 -3.49
CA ASN A 111 -14.90 -7.15 -4.16
C ASN A 111 -15.14 -8.64 -3.99
N PHE A 112 -15.62 -9.08 -2.83
CA PHE A 112 -15.95 -10.47 -2.57
C PHE A 112 -17.19 -10.91 -3.34
N ASN A 113 -18.27 -10.13 -3.27
CA ASN A 113 -19.53 -10.45 -3.93
C ASN A 113 -19.42 -10.44 -5.45
N ASP A 114 -18.70 -9.46 -6.01
CA ASP A 114 -18.42 -9.40 -7.45
C ASP A 114 -17.60 -10.61 -7.91
N ALA A 115 -16.65 -11.08 -7.08
CA ALA A 115 -15.87 -12.28 -7.39
C ALA A 115 -16.74 -13.55 -7.39
N ILE A 116 -17.69 -13.68 -6.47
CA ILE A 116 -18.68 -14.77 -6.46
C ILE A 116 -19.58 -14.71 -7.69
N TYR A 117 -20.01 -13.51 -8.08
CA TYR A 117 -20.80 -13.31 -9.29
C TYR A 117 -20.05 -13.81 -10.54
N TYR A 118 -18.78 -13.44 -10.70
CA TYR A 118 -17.98 -13.91 -11.84
C TYR A 118 -17.70 -15.42 -11.85
N LEU A 119 -17.85 -16.11 -10.72
CA LEU A 119 -17.84 -17.57 -10.66
C LEU A 119 -19.13 -18.20 -11.18
N GLY A 120 -20.18 -17.42 -11.47
CA GLY A 120 -21.47 -17.92 -11.91
C GLY A 120 -22.29 -18.57 -10.78
N ILE A 121 -21.99 -18.28 -9.51
CA ILE A 121 -22.76 -18.80 -8.38
C ILE A 121 -24.09 -18.05 -8.30
N ASN A 122 -25.19 -18.80 -8.44
CA ASN A 122 -26.55 -18.25 -8.45
C ASN A 122 -26.87 -17.50 -7.14
N GLY A 123 -27.55 -16.35 -7.26
CA GLY A 123 -27.99 -15.54 -6.14
C GLY A 123 -27.06 -14.36 -5.81
N SER A 124 -25.92 -14.24 -6.48
CA SER A 124 -25.06 -13.06 -6.35
C SER A 124 -25.67 -11.85 -7.08
N ARG A 125 -25.53 -10.66 -6.48
CA ARG A 125 -25.98 -9.40 -7.11
C ARG A 125 -25.11 -9.09 -8.32
N SER A 126 -25.70 -8.41 -9.33
CA SER A 126 -24.94 -7.87 -10.47
C SER A 126 -23.73 -7.08 -9.99
N PRO A 127 -22.57 -7.20 -10.68
CA PRO A 127 -21.34 -6.59 -10.22
C PRO A 127 -21.48 -5.08 -10.05
N GLY A 128 -21.12 -4.63 -8.88
CA GLY A 128 -20.96 -3.20 -8.61
C GLY A 128 -19.68 -2.72 -9.29
N SER A 129 -19.80 -1.82 -10.14
CA SER A 129 -18.88 -1.25 -11.13
C SER A 129 -17.47 -0.78 -10.70
N HIS A 130 -16.71 -1.48 -9.89
CA HIS A 130 -15.45 -0.96 -9.31
C HIS A 130 -14.13 -1.53 -9.85
N GLY A 131 -14.07 -1.90 -11.11
CA GLY A 131 -12.86 -2.33 -11.77
C GLY A 131 -12.72 -3.85 -11.88
N LEU A 132 -11.57 -4.29 -12.37
CA LEU A 132 -11.28 -5.70 -12.65
C LEU A 132 -10.69 -6.45 -11.46
N TYR A 133 -10.43 -5.77 -10.33
CA TYR A 133 -9.84 -6.41 -9.16
C TYR A 133 -10.62 -7.65 -8.68
N PRO A 134 -11.95 -7.65 -8.67
CA PRO A 134 -12.71 -8.86 -8.36
C PRO A 134 -12.38 -10.06 -9.25
N MET A 135 -11.98 -9.85 -10.51
CA MET A 135 -11.58 -10.96 -11.40
C MET A 135 -10.30 -11.67 -10.92
N ILE A 136 -9.37 -10.91 -10.28
CA ILE A 136 -8.20 -11.52 -9.65
C ILE A 136 -8.64 -12.39 -8.47
N VAL A 137 -9.56 -11.89 -7.65
CA VAL A 137 -10.14 -12.65 -6.55
C VAL A 137 -10.87 -13.87 -7.06
N THR A 138 -11.64 -13.76 -8.17
CA THR A 138 -12.28 -14.87 -8.86
C THR A 138 -11.27 -15.94 -9.28
N ALA A 139 -10.13 -15.53 -9.86
CA ALA A 139 -9.08 -16.48 -10.23
C ALA A 139 -8.52 -17.25 -9.02
N VAL A 140 -8.44 -16.63 -7.85
CA VAL A 140 -8.11 -17.35 -6.61
C VAL A 140 -9.25 -18.31 -6.24
N PHE A 141 -10.49 -17.86 -6.28
CA PHE A 141 -11.65 -18.68 -5.92
C PHE A 141 -11.88 -19.87 -6.86
N THR A 142 -11.45 -19.80 -8.13
CA THR A 142 -11.49 -20.98 -9.02
C THR A 142 -10.57 -22.11 -8.54
N LEU A 143 -9.52 -21.77 -7.78
CA LEU A 143 -8.55 -22.73 -7.25
C LEU A 143 -8.91 -23.22 -5.83
N THR A 144 -9.47 -22.33 -5.01
CA THR A 144 -9.70 -22.58 -3.57
C THR A 144 -11.17 -22.81 -3.21
N GLY A 145 -12.10 -22.51 -4.11
CA GLY A 145 -13.48 -22.20 -3.77
C GLY A 145 -13.60 -20.79 -3.16
N PRO A 146 -14.84 -20.27 -3.01
CA PRO A 146 -15.07 -19.00 -2.31
C PRO A 146 -14.53 -19.07 -0.87
N SER A 147 -13.57 -18.19 -0.55
CA SER A 147 -12.92 -18.16 0.76
C SER A 147 -12.40 -16.76 1.05
N ILE A 148 -12.89 -16.15 2.13
CA ILE A 148 -12.38 -14.85 2.57
C ILE A 148 -10.92 -14.97 3.02
N THR A 149 -10.54 -16.09 3.63
CA THR A 149 -9.16 -16.38 4.01
C THR A 149 -8.23 -16.33 2.81
N ALA A 150 -8.59 -17.01 1.70
CA ALA A 150 -7.79 -17.02 0.48
C ALA A 150 -7.68 -15.60 -0.14
N ALA A 151 -8.78 -14.84 -0.12
CA ALA A 151 -8.81 -13.47 -0.62
C ALA A 151 -7.92 -12.52 0.20
N LEU A 152 -7.91 -12.64 1.54
CA LEU A 152 -7.04 -11.86 2.41
C LEU A 152 -5.55 -12.23 2.24
N CYS A 153 -5.26 -13.51 2.01
CA CYS A 153 -3.91 -13.98 1.70
C CYS A 153 -3.34 -13.34 0.43
N LEU A 154 -4.18 -12.99 -0.53
CA LEU A 154 -3.78 -12.23 -1.73
C LEU A 154 -3.27 -10.83 -1.38
N SER A 155 -3.95 -10.12 -0.49
CA SER A 155 -3.50 -8.80 0.01
C SER A 155 -2.20 -8.91 0.81
N MET A 156 -2.04 -9.96 1.63
CA MET A 156 -0.79 -10.26 2.33
C MET A 156 0.38 -10.44 1.35
N ALA A 157 0.19 -11.23 0.29
CA ALA A 157 1.23 -11.47 -0.72
C ALA A 157 1.67 -10.16 -1.40
N ALA A 158 0.73 -9.27 -1.73
CA ALA A 158 1.03 -7.96 -2.30
C ALA A 158 1.83 -7.07 -1.32
N THR A 159 1.47 -7.07 -0.05
CA THR A 159 2.15 -6.30 0.99
C THR A 159 3.58 -6.80 1.21
N LEU A 160 3.80 -8.12 1.29
CA LEU A 160 5.15 -8.69 1.40
C LEU A 160 6.00 -8.42 0.15
N THR A 161 5.40 -8.47 -1.04
CA THR A 161 6.06 -8.08 -2.30
C THR A 161 6.54 -6.63 -2.23
N THR A 162 5.72 -5.72 -1.71
CA THR A 162 6.12 -4.32 -1.51
C THR A 162 7.36 -4.20 -0.62
N LEU A 163 7.38 -4.89 0.52
CA LEU A 163 8.53 -4.86 1.43
C LEU A 163 9.83 -5.36 0.76
N ILE A 164 9.75 -6.45 -0.01
CA ILE A 164 10.88 -6.98 -0.78
C ILE A 164 11.35 -5.96 -1.83
N CYS A 165 10.42 -5.32 -2.53
CA CYS A 165 10.73 -4.30 -3.52
C CYS A 165 11.45 -3.10 -2.89
N VAL A 166 10.96 -2.59 -1.76
CA VAL A 166 11.55 -1.45 -1.05
C VAL A 166 13.01 -1.72 -0.67
N SER A 167 13.32 -2.91 -0.14
CA SER A 167 14.70 -3.28 0.17
C SER A 167 15.58 -3.37 -1.09
N THR A 168 15.03 -3.89 -2.18
CA THR A 168 15.72 -4.01 -3.48
C THR A 168 16.01 -2.62 -4.07
N ILE A 169 15.03 -1.71 -4.02
CA ILE A 169 15.21 -0.32 -4.45
C ILE A 169 16.34 0.33 -3.64
N TRP A 170 16.35 0.19 -2.32
CA TRP A 170 17.39 0.73 -1.46
C TRP A 170 18.79 0.29 -1.90
N VAL A 171 18.99 -1.04 -2.09
CA VAL A 171 20.31 -1.56 -2.49
C VAL A 171 20.76 -1.02 -3.84
N ARG A 172 19.82 -0.87 -4.79
CA ARG A 172 20.12 -0.34 -6.12
C ARG A 172 20.47 1.15 -6.09
N LEU A 173 19.85 1.91 -5.19
CA LEU A 173 20.09 3.33 -5.04
C LEU A 173 21.37 3.64 -4.26
N MET A 174 21.67 2.85 -3.23
CA MET A 174 22.72 3.14 -2.28
C MET A 174 23.94 2.23 -2.39
N ALA A 175 23.85 1.15 -3.17
CA ALA A 175 24.85 0.08 -3.25
C ALA A 175 25.24 -0.52 -1.87
N ARG A 176 24.41 -0.34 -0.85
CA ARG A 176 24.64 -0.81 0.53
C ARG A 176 23.53 -1.80 0.92
N ARG A 177 23.91 -3.06 1.16
CA ARG A 177 22.98 -4.10 1.61
C ARG A 177 22.70 -4.03 3.11
N SER A 178 23.68 -3.58 3.91
CA SER A 178 23.60 -3.59 5.38
C SER A 178 22.38 -2.84 5.92
N ASP A 179 21.93 -1.80 5.23
CA ASP A 179 20.90 -0.89 5.73
C ASP A 179 19.55 -1.07 5.00
N ALA A 180 19.47 -2.01 4.05
CA ALA A 180 18.25 -2.28 3.27
C ALA A 180 17.06 -2.68 4.16
N TRP A 181 17.33 -3.37 5.28
CA TRP A 181 16.32 -3.74 6.25
C TRP A 181 15.62 -2.53 6.89
N LEU A 182 16.29 -1.36 7.00
CA LEU A 182 15.68 -0.15 7.55
C LEU A 182 14.56 0.39 6.65
N ALA A 183 14.73 0.30 5.32
CA ALA A 183 13.68 0.70 4.40
C ALA A 183 12.44 -0.20 4.52
N MET A 184 12.66 -1.52 4.69
CA MET A 184 11.57 -2.46 4.97
C MET A 184 10.91 -2.17 6.32
N ALA A 185 11.71 -1.98 7.37
CA ALA A 185 11.22 -1.71 8.71
C ALA A 185 10.43 -0.40 8.79
N ALA A 186 10.94 0.67 8.15
CA ALA A 186 10.23 1.95 8.07
C ALA A 186 8.89 1.82 7.34
N THR A 187 8.82 0.98 6.29
CA THR A 187 7.57 0.71 5.57
C THR A 187 6.62 -0.15 6.41
N ALA A 188 7.12 -1.24 7.01
CA ALA A 188 6.33 -2.13 7.85
C ALA A 188 5.84 -1.47 9.15
N ALA A 189 6.55 -0.46 9.64
CA ALA A 189 6.11 0.32 10.81
C ALA A 189 4.88 1.19 10.52
N ILE A 190 4.54 1.45 9.25
CA ILE A 190 3.32 2.16 8.88
C ILE A 190 2.14 1.20 9.04
N CYS A 191 1.46 1.31 10.17
CA CYS A 191 0.40 0.38 10.53
C CYS A 191 -0.73 0.34 9.51
N TYR A 192 -1.06 1.49 8.93
CA TYR A 192 -2.09 1.58 7.91
C TYR A 192 -1.71 0.82 6.62
N PHE A 193 -0.43 0.82 6.25
CA PHE A 193 0.09 -0.01 5.18
C PHE A 193 -0.06 -1.50 5.51
N MET A 194 0.31 -1.90 6.73
CA MET A 194 0.15 -3.28 7.18
C MET A 194 -1.32 -3.71 7.25
N ALA A 195 -2.20 -2.83 7.74
CA ALA A 195 -3.64 -3.09 7.78
C ALA A 195 -4.22 -3.34 6.38
N SER A 196 -3.76 -2.62 5.35
CA SER A 196 -4.20 -2.86 3.96
C SER A 196 -3.88 -4.27 3.45
N GLY A 197 -2.86 -4.92 4.02
CA GLY A 197 -2.50 -6.31 3.74
C GLY A 197 -3.39 -7.37 4.42
N CYS A 198 -4.24 -6.94 5.36
CA CYS A 198 -5.16 -7.81 6.10
C CYS A 198 -6.62 -7.64 5.68
N ILE A 199 -6.91 -6.77 4.71
CA ILE A 199 -8.26 -6.43 4.24
C ILE A 199 -8.35 -6.71 2.75
N LEU A 200 -9.54 -7.10 2.27
CA LEU A 200 -9.79 -7.36 0.86
C LEU A 200 -10.02 -6.05 0.09
N VAL A 201 -8.96 -5.26 -0.03
CA VAL A 201 -8.98 -4.00 -0.78
C VAL A 201 -7.87 -3.97 -1.83
N LYS A 202 -8.15 -3.31 -2.93
CA LYS A 202 -7.22 -3.16 -4.07
C LYS A 202 -5.96 -2.32 -3.76
N ASP A 203 -5.93 -1.67 -2.59
CA ASP A 203 -4.85 -0.74 -2.23
C ASP A 203 -3.49 -1.43 -2.08
N ALA A 204 -3.42 -2.58 -1.42
CA ALA A 204 -2.18 -3.37 -1.30
C ALA A 204 -1.59 -3.74 -2.68
N TRP A 205 -2.46 -4.09 -3.64
CA TRP A 205 -2.06 -4.39 -5.02
C TRP A 205 -1.52 -3.16 -5.75
N THR A 206 -2.18 -2.03 -5.59
CA THR A 206 -1.75 -0.76 -6.19
C THR A 206 -0.38 -0.34 -5.65
N VAL A 207 -0.18 -0.47 -4.34
CA VAL A 207 1.10 -0.18 -3.68
C VAL A 207 2.21 -1.11 -4.19
N ALA A 208 1.94 -2.41 -4.30
CA ALA A 208 2.88 -3.39 -4.84
C ALA A 208 3.24 -3.10 -6.31
N ALA A 209 2.28 -2.66 -7.10
CA ALA A 209 2.52 -2.29 -8.49
C ALA A 209 3.51 -1.12 -8.60
N PHE A 210 3.35 -0.05 -7.82
CA PHE A 210 4.31 1.06 -7.80
C PHE A 210 5.68 0.65 -7.28
N ALA A 211 5.73 -0.24 -6.30
CA ALA A 211 6.99 -0.77 -5.79
C ALA A 211 7.74 -1.59 -6.86
N LEU A 212 7.04 -2.45 -7.60
CA LEU A 212 7.61 -3.22 -8.72
C LEU A 212 8.09 -2.30 -9.85
N ALA A 213 7.31 -1.29 -10.22
CA ALA A 213 7.71 -0.30 -11.21
C ALA A 213 8.98 0.46 -10.79
N ALA A 214 9.10 0.84 -9.53
CA ALA A 214 10.29 1.50 -9.00
C ALA A 214 11.51 0.56 -9.03
N VAL A 215 11.33 -0.73 -8.74
CA VAL A 215 12.37 -1.74 -8.92
C VAL A 215 12.79 -1.82 -10.39
N ALA A 216 11.86 -1.85 -11.33
CA ALA A 216 12.15 -1.86 -12.76
C ALA A 216 12.94 -0.61 -13.18
N LEU A 217 12.44 0.56 -12.83
CA LEU A 217 13.03 1.86 -13.17
C LEU A 217 14.39 2.11 -12.49
N SER A 218 14.64 1.48 -11.33
CA SER A 218 15.93 1.60 -10.65
C SER A 218 17.08 0.88 -11.39
N ARG A 219 16.77 -0.07 -12.28
CA ARG A 219 17.75 -0.79 -13.11
C ARG A 219 17.08 -1.42 -14.32
N MET A 220 17.31 -0.82 -15.49
CA MET A 220 16.71 -1.30 -16.76
C MET A 220 17.43 -2.51 -17.39
N GLN A 221 18.57 -2.89 -16.89
CA GLN A 221 19.27 -4.08 -17.38
C GLN A 221 19.21 -5.23 -16.36
N PRO A 222 18.95 -6.46 -16.81
CA PRO A 222 18.66 -6.84 -18.20
C PRO A 222 17.28 -6.37 -18.66
N VAL A 223 17.17 -5.99 -19.95
CA VAL A 223 15.95 -5.47 -20.56
C VAL A 223 14.72 -6.37 -20.36
N PRO A 224 14.81 -7.71 -20.51
CA PRO A 224 13.67 -8.59 -20.26
C PRO A 224 13.10 -8.44 -18.84
N GLY A 225 13.95 -8.32 -17.84
CA GLY A 225 13.52 -8.12 -16.46
C GLY A 225 12.81 -6.78 -16.24
N PHE A 226 13.27 -5.72 -16.89
CA PHE A 226 12.61 -4.42 -16.88
C PHE A 226 11.22 -4.50 -17.51
N VAL A 227 11.14 -5.04 -18.74
CA VAL A 227 9.86 -5.16 -19.47
C VAL A 227 8.87 -6.01 -18.69
N THR A 228 9.30 -7.16 -18.16
CA THR A 228 8.43 -8.04 -17.36
C THR A 228 7.90 -7.32 -16.11
N ALA A 229 8.77 -6.69 -15.32
CA ALA A 229 8.34 -6.02 -14.09
C ALA A 229 7.42 -4.81 -14.39
N MET A 230 7.69 -4.05 -15.45
CA MET A 230 6.82 -2.94 -15.87
C MET A 230 5.48 -3.44 -16.40
N SER A 231 5.45 -4.52 -17.18
CA SER A 231 4.22 -5.13 -17.68
C SER A 231 3.36 -5.68 -16.54
N VAL A 232 3.97 -6.39 -15.58
CA VAL A 232 3.27 -6.87 -14.38
C VAL A 232 2.72 -5.68 -13.58
N SER A 233 3.51 -4.63 -13.37
CA SER A 233 3.07 -3.42 -12.68
C SER A 233 1.90 -2.74 -13.39
N ALA A 234 2.00 -2.57 -14.72
CA ALA A 234 0.93 -1.99 -15.54
C ALA A 234 -0.35 -2.84 -15.48
N PHE A 235 -0.22 -4.17 -15.57
CA PHE A 235 -1.33 -5.10 -15.44
C PHE A 235 -2.00 -5.01 -14.06
N MET A 236 -1.22 -4.99 -12.98
CA MET A 236 -1.74 -4.84 -11.63
C MET A 236 -2.51 -3.52 -11.45
N LEU A 237 -2.01 -2.41 -12.02
CA LEU A 237 -2.70 -1.12 -11.99
C LEU A 237 -3.95 -1.14 -12.86
N PHE A 238 -3.89 -1.72 -14.06
CA PHE A 238 -5.04 -1.87 -14.93
C PHE A 238 -6.19 -2.62 -14.24
N MET A 239 -5.87 -3.71 -13.54
CA MET A 239 -6.85 -4.50 -12.81
C MET A 239 -7.37 -3.79 -11.54
N ALA A 240 -6.51 -3.12 -10.77
CA ALA A 240 -6.88 -2.53 -9.49
C ALA A 240 -7.36 -1.08 -9.60
N ARG A 241 -6.61 -0.24 -10.32
CA ARG A 241 -6.84 1.22 -10.43
C ARG A 241 -6.34 1.75 -11.78
N PRO A 242 -7.10 1.57 -12.87
CA PRO A 242 -6.65 1.94 -14.21
C PRO A 242 -6.26 3.42 -14.34
N ASN A 243 -6.88 4.34 -13.59
CA ASN A 243 -6.50 5.74 -13.58
C ASN A 243 -5.05 5.99 -13.12
N MET A 244 -4.48 5.06 -12.33
CA MET A 244 -3.10 5.16 -11.87
C MET A 244 -2.05 4.75 -12.92
N LEU A 245 -2.47 4.26 -14.09
CA LEU A 245 -1.58 4.04 -15.24
C LEU A 245 -0.92 5.35 -15.70
N LEU A 246 -1.63 6.48 -15.61
CA LEU A 246 -1.03 7.79 -15.88
C LEU A 246 0.10 8.13 -14.91
N ALA A 247 -0.06 7.80 -13.63
CA ALA A 247 1.00 7.98 -12.64
C ALA A 247 2.21 7.09 -12.91
N LEU A 248 2.01 5.92 -13.51
CA LEU A 248 3.10 5.06 -13.97
C LEU A 248 3.86 5.67 -15.16
N ILE A 249 3.16 6.25 -16.14
CA ILE A 249 3.77 7.00 -17.25
C ILE A 249 4.62 8.15 -16.71
N LEU A 250 4.08 8.94 -15.79
CA LEU A 250 4.82 10.03 -15.13
C LEU A 250 6.08 9.49 -14.41
N GLY A 251 5.98 8.33 -13.78
CA GLY A 251 7.14 7.67 -13.16
C GLY A 251 8.25 7.37 -14.17
N ILE A 252 7.90 6.83 -15.34
CA ILE A 252 8.87 6.58 -16.42
C ILE A 252 9.51 7.89 -16.87
N LEU A 253 8.72 8.93 -17.11
CA LEU A 253 9.22 10.23 -17.59
C LEU A 253 10.13 10.93 -16.57
N ILE A 254 9.89 10.77 -15.28
CA ILE A 254 10.67 11.42 -14.21
C ILE A 254 11.92 10.61 -13.86
N VAL A 255 11.79 9.28 -13.76
CA VAL A 255 12.85 8.44 -13.21
C VAL A 255 13.86 8.03 -14.29
N PHE A 256 13.39 7.75 -15.50
CA PHE A 256 14.26 7.29 -16.58
C PHE A 256 15.41 8.27 -16.91
N PRO A 257 15.21 9.59 -17.03
CA PRO A 257 16.30 10.53 -17.29
C PRO A 257 17.37 10.57 -16.19
N ALA A 258 17.01 10.18 -14.98
CA ALA A 258 17.92 10.16 -13.84
C ALA A 258 18.74 8.87 -13.74
N THR A 259 18.45 7.84 -14.56
CA THR A 259 19.21 6.59 -14.58
C THR A 259 20.52 6.76 -15.36
N PRO A 260 21.68 6.56 -14.73
CA PRO A 260 22.95 6.64 -15.44
C PRO A 260 23.07 5.52 -16.48
N HIS A 261 23.78 5.75 -17.57
CA HIS A 261 24.11 4.80 -18.64
C HIS A 261 22.98 4.41 -19.62
N GLN A 262 21.78 4.97 -19.53
CA GLN A 262 20.63 4.49 -20.32
C GLN A 262 20.05 5.52 -21.29
N ARG A 263 20.69 6.69 -21.42
CA ARG A 263 20.19 7.80 -22.26
C ARG A 263 20.02 7.44 -23.75
N HIS A 264 20.72 6.41 -24.23
CA HIS A 264 20.63 5.97 -25.62
C HIS A 264 19.50 4.94 -25.90
N CYS A 265 18.80 4.46 -24.87
CA CYS A 265 17.81 3.39 -25.00
C CYS A 265 16.36 3.90 -24.84
N TRP A 266 16.06 5.15 -25.23
CA TRP A 266 14.71 5.74 -25.11
C TRP A 266 13.60 4.98 -25.85
N HIS A 267 13.94 4.18 -26.85
CA HIS A 267 12.97 3.38 -27.59
C HIS A 267 12.21 2.40 -26.65
N ILE A 268 12.87 1.81 -25.65
CA ILE A 268 12.22 0.85 -24.74
C ILE A 268 11.19 1.55 -23.82
N PRO A 269 11.54 2.61 -23.06
CA PRO A 269 10.55 3.38 -22.31
C PRO A 269 9.44 3.95 -23.19
N ALA A 270 9.75 4.42 -24.40
CA ALA A 270 8.74 4.96 -25.32
C ALA A 270 7.70 3.88 -25.70
N VAL A 271 8.15 2.66 -26.02
CA VAL A 271 7.24 1.54 -26.29
C VAL A 271 6.42 1.21 -25.06
N MET A 272 7.03 1.17 -23.86
CA MET A 272 6.30 0.92 -22.62
C MET A 272 5.26 2.02 -22.34
N ILE A 273 5.60 3.29 -22.54
CA ILE A 273 4.65 4.40 -22.40
C ILE A 273 3.47 4.21 -23.38
N ALA A 274 3.75 3.88 -24.65
CA ALA A 274 2.70 3.65 -25.64
C ALA A 274 1.77 2.49 -25.26
N LEU A 275 2.33 1.37 -24.76
CA LEU A 275 1.54 0.22 -24.27
C LEU A 275 0.71 0.58 -23.05
N ILE A 276 1.27 1.30 -22.08
CA ILE A 276 0.55 1.72 -20.88
C ILE A 276 -0.55 2.73 -21.22
N ALA A 277 -0.27 3.65 -22.17
CA ALA A 277 -1.28 4.59 -22.67
C ALA A 277 -2.41 3.85 -23.40
N ALA A 278 -2.10 2.83 -24.21
CA ALA A 278 -3.12 2.00 -24.86
C ALA A 278 -3.97 1.25 -23.83
N LEU A 279 -3.36 0.68 -22.77
CA LEU A 279 -4.10 0.06 -21.67
C LEU A 279 -4.98 1.06 -20.92
N PHE A 280 -4.50 2.29 -20.72
CA PHE A 280 -5.29 3.36 -20.11
C PHE A 280 -6.49 3.73 -20.99
N CYS A 281 -6.29 3.91 -22.28
CA CYS A 281 -7.37 4.18 -23.24
C CYS A 281 -8.38 3.02 -23.28
N LEU A 282 -7.92 1.77 -23.29
CA LEU A 282 -8.78 0.60 -23.22
C LEU A 282 -9.60 0.58 -21.93
N ALA A 283 -8.97 0.84 -20.78
CA ALA A 283 -9.67 0.91 -19.50
C ALA A 283 -10.70 2.04 -19.50
N HIS A 284 -10.36 3.21 -20.05
CA HIS A 284 -11.28 4.33 -20.16
C HIS A 284 -12.48 3.96 -21.03
N PHE A 285 -12.25 3.36 -22.18
CA PHE A 285 -13.31 2.99 -23.11
C PHE A 285 -14.22 1.88 -22.54
N VAL A 286 -13.66 0.87 -21.90
CA VAL A 286 -14.40 -0.28 -21.40
C VAL A 286 -15.12 0.01 -20.08
N TYR A 287 -14.53 0.86 -19.20
CA TYR A 287 -15.00 1.01 -17.83
C TYR A 287 -15.54 2.38 -17.48
N ILE A 288 -15.03 3.44 -18.09
CA ILE A 288 -15.38 4.81 -17.68
C ILE A 288 -16.51 5.34 -18.53
N THR A 289 -16.46 5.11 -19.84
CA THR A 289 -17.46 5.62 -20.79
C THR A 289 -18.88 5.06 -20.57
N PRO A 290 -19.07 3.75 -20.33
CA PRO A 290 -20.41 3.20 -20.06
C PRO A 290 -21.02 3.65 -18.72
N ARG A 291 -20.23 4.31 -17.89
CA ARG A 291 -20.60 4.69 -16.51
C ARG A 291 -20.93 6.14 -16.32
N THR A 292 -20.64 6.99 -17.28
CA THR A 292 -21.08 8.39 -17.20
C THR A 292 -22.60 8.46 -17.03
N ASP A 293 -23.35 7.53 -17.64
CA ASP A 293 -24.80 7.45 -17.48
C ASP A 293 -25.22 6.87 -16.12
N ILE A 294 -24.45 5.91 -15.60
CA ILE A 294 -24.67 5.32 -14.26
C ILE A 294 -24.24 6.28 -13.18
N VAL A 295 -23.12 7.01 -13.36
CA VAL A 295 -22.68 8.05 -12.41
C VAL A 295 -23.66 9.22 -12.37
N ALA A 296 -24.25 9.60 -13.49
CA ALA A 296 -25.34 10.59 -13.53
C ALA A 296 -26.59 10.07 -12.82
N GLY A 297 -26.90 8.78 -12.93
CA GLY A 297 -27.99 8.12 -12.20
C GLY A 297 -27.72 7.95 -10.71
N VAL A 298 -26.49 7.63 -10.33
CA VAL A 298 -26.03 7.44 -8.93
C VAL A 298 -25.88 8.81 -8.23
N VAL A 299 -25.43 9.83 -8.91
CA VAL A 299 -25.40 11.20 -8.35
C VAL A 299 -26.82 11.76 -8.12
N ASN A 300 -27.80 11.29 -8.87
CA ASN A 300 -29.20 11.72 -8.68
C ASN A 300 -30.00 10.87 -7.69
N ASN A 301 -29.62 9.63 -7.41
CA ASN A 301 -30.42 8.72 -6.55
C ASN A 301 -29.71 8.27 -5.26
N ASP A 302 -28.40 8.28 -5.21
CA ASP A 302 -27.66 8.10 -3.98
C ASP A 302 -27.04 9.45 -3.61
N THR A 303 -27.77 10.26 -2.92
CA THR A 303 -27.22 10.89 -1.72
C THR A 303 -26.75 9.73 -0.84
N VAL A 304 -25.69 9.02 -1.29
CA VAL A 304 -24.82 8.31 -0.36
C VAL A 304 -24.52 9.41 0.64
N SER A 305 -25.20 9.31 1.74
CA SER A 305 -25.04 10.21 2.84
C SER A 305 -23.55 10.15 3.18
N PHE A 306 -22.76 11.06 2.62
CA PHE A 306 -21.44 11.40 3.10
C PHE A 306 -21.62 12.02 4.49
N THR A 307 -22.41 11.35 5.32
CA THR A 307 -22.68 11.66 6.71
C THR A 307 -21.50 11.32 7.62
N GLU A 308 -20.38 10.87 7.04
CA GLU A 308 -19.17 10.78 7.83
C GLU A 308 -18.76 12.18 8.31
N PRO A 309 -18.49 12.36 9.62
CA PRO A 309 -18.08 13.66 10.20
C PRO A 309 -16.92 14.34 9.46
N ARG A 310 -16.09 13.56 8.79
CA ARG A 310 -14.96 14.01 7.92
C ARG A 310 -15.45 14.86 6.75
N HIS A 311 -16.53 14.45 6.10
CA HIS A 311 -17.09 15.17 4.95
C HIS A 311 -17.85 16.42 5.40
N GLN A 312 -18.45 16.39 6.59
CA GLN A 312 -19.18 17.55 7.12
C GLN A 312 -18.23 18.71 7.45
N ILE A 313 -17.03 18.43 8.02
CA ILE A 313 -16.02 19.49 8.26
C ILE A 313 -15.58 20.10 6.94
N TYR A 314 -15.35 19.29 5.90
CA TYR A 314 -14.99 19.79 4.58
C TYR A 314 -16.14 20.50 3.89
N ALA A 315 -17.34 19.93 3.90
CA ALA A 315 -18.52 20.52 3.30
C ALA A 315 -18.88 21.87 3.93
N SER A 316 -18.69 22.02 5.25
CA SER A 316 -18.94 23.27 5.96
C SER A 316 -17.88 24.35 5.71
N LEU A 317 -16.62 23.97 5.48
CA LEU A 317 -15.50 24.91 5.32
C LEU A 317 -15.26 25.31 3.86
N ILE A 318 -15.43 24.40 2.91
CA ILE A 318 -14.96 24.57 1.52
C ILE A 318 -16.03 24.24 0.49
N GLY A 319 -17.17 23.69 0.92
CA GLY A 319 -18.18 23.12 0.04
C GLY A 319 -17.74 21.77 -0.54
N GLU A 320 -18.44 21.30 -1.56
CA GLU A 320 -18.09 20.04 -2.23
C GLU A 320 -16.81 20.21 -3.07
N TYR A 321 -15.69 19.76 -2.55
CA TYR A 321 -14.37 19.96 -3.14
C TYR A 321 -14.30 19.56 -4.63
N HIS A 322 -14.99 18.50 -5.03
CA HIS A 322 -15.02 18.03 -6.41
C HIS A 322 -15.76 18.95 -7.38
N LEU A 323 -16.64 19.82 -6.88
CA LEU A 323 -17.34 20.82 -7.67
C LEU A 323 -16.53 22.11 -7.83
N LEU A 324 -15.44 22.27 -7.08
CA LEU A 324 -14.60 23.46 -7.19
C LEU A 324 -13.89 23.50 -8.56
N PRO A 325 -13.78 24.70 -9.17
CA PRO A 325 -13.02 24.87 -10.40
C PRO A 325 -11.52 24.52 -10.17
N ALA A 326 -10.85 24.04 -11.22
CA ALA A 326 -9.49 23.54 -11.17
C ALA A 326 -8.50 24.47 -10.45
N TRP A 327 -8.56 25.77 -10.69
CA TRP A 327 -7.68 26.76 -10.08
C TRP A 327 -7.86 26.86 -8.55
N ARG A 328 -9.09 26.77 -8.04
CA ARG A 328 -9.34 26.74 -6.57
C ARG A 328 -8.78 25.47 -5.95
N ARG A 329 -8.91 24.33 -6.62
CA ARG A 329 -8.29 23.06 -6.16
C ARG A 329 -6.77 23.17 -6.10
N ILE A 330 -6.12 23.86 -7.06
CA ILE A 330 -4.67 24.12 -7.00
C ILE A 330 -4.29 24.94 -5.77
N LEU A 331 -5.02 26.03 -5.51
CA LEU A 331 -4.76 26.88 -4.33
C LEU A 331 -4.96 26.15 -3.01
N LEU A 332 -5.95 25.23 -2.94
CA LEU A 332 -6.23 24.41 -1.77
C LEU A 332 -5.32 23.17 -1.61
N MET A 333 -4.50 22.88 -2.63
CA MET A 333 -3.65 21.66 -2.62
C MET A 333 -2.72 21.55 -1.41
N PRO A 334 -2.05 22.60 -0.91
CA PRO A 334 -1.25 22.51 0.31
C PRO A 334 -2.08 22.14 1.54
N PHE A 335 -3.29 22.71 1.65
CA PHE A 335 -4.23 22.37 2.72
C PHE A 335 -4.72 20.92 2.60
N SER A 336 -5.11 20.50 1.40
CA SER A 336 -5.52 19.11 1.12
C SER A 336 -4.40 18.11 1.42
N ALA A 337 -3.15 18.47 1.13
CA ALA A 337 -1.98 17.66 1.46
C ALA A 337 -1.79 17.54 2.98
N ALA A 338 -1.96 18.63 3.72
CA ALA A 338 -1.93 18.62 5.18
C ALA A 338 -3.06 17.73 5.75
N VAL A 339 -4.28 17.89 5.25
CA VAL A 339 -5.42 17.05 5.66
C VAL A 339 -5.15 15.58 5.40
N GLN A 340 -4.70 15.21 4.21
CA GLN A 340 -4.35 13.81 3.88
C GLN A 340 -3.26 13.26 4.79
N PHE A 341 -2.35 14.10 5.27
CA PHE A 341 -1.30 13.70 6.17
C PHE A 341 -1.83 13.38 7.57
N PHE A 342 -2.79 14.19 8.09
CA PHE A 342 -3.32 14.03 9.44
C PHE A 342 -4.48 13.03 9.52
N ILE A 343 -5.17 12.74 8.42
CA ILE A 343 -6.24 11.74 8.35
C ILE A 343 -5.64 10.36 8.01
N PRO A 344 -6.09 9.27 8.65
CA PRO A 344 -7.14 9.22 9.66
C PRO A 344 -6.67 9.71 11.01
N PHE A 345 -7.54 10.45 11.69
CA PHE A 345 -7.28 10.86 13.06
C PHE A 345 -7.26 9.62 13.97
N PRO A 346 -6.36 9.54 14.96
CA PRO A 346 -6.24 8.37 15.82
C PRO A 346 -7.54 7.97 16.52
N TRP A 347 -8.39 8.92 16.88
CA TRP A 347 -9.66 8.67 17.57
C TRP A 347 -10.82 8.26 16.64
N ASN A 348 -10.79 8.55 15.36
CA ASN A 348 -11.85 8.14 14.42
C ASN A 348 -11.85 6.65 14.17
N TRP A 349 -10.70 6.01 14.31
CA TRP A 349 -10.54 4.57 14.14
C TRP A 349 -11.25 3.76 15.22
N LEU A 350 -11.51 4.36 16.38
CA LEU A 350 -12.27 3.73 17.46
C LEU A 350 -13.77 3.58 17.13
N ARG A 351 -14.28 4.36 16.18
CA ARG A 351 -15.69 4.32 15.76
C ARG A 351 -15.94 3.42 14.55
N ASP A 352 -14.94 3.25 13.69
CA ASP A 352 -15.05 2.43 12.47
C ASP A 352 -14.67 0.99 12.82
N ILE A 353 -15.62 0.23 13.36
CA ILE A 353 -15.52 -1.24 13.56
C ILE A 353 -15.20 -1.96 12.24
N ASP A 354 -15.30 -1.24 11.11
CA ASP A 354 -15.01 -1.67 9.73
C ASP A 354 -13.61 -2.28 9.54
N PHE A 355 -12.75 -2.06 10.50
CA PHE A 355 -11.39 -2.57 10.49
C PHE A 355 -11.14 -3.36 11.78
N GLY A 356 -11.71 -4.53 11.98
CA GLY A 356 -11.68 -5.29 13.24
C GLY A 356 -10.37 -5.34 14.03
N ILE A 357 -9.22 -5.09 13.36
CA ILE A 357 -7.89 -4.94 13.94
C ILE A 357 -7.48 -3.48 14.05
N SER A 358 -8.21 -2.56 13.47
CA SER A 358 -7.84 -1.14 13.46
C SER A 358 -7.79 -0.54 14.87
N LEU A 359 -8.49 -1.10 15.83
CA LEU A 359 -8.37 -0.74 17.24
C LEU A 359 -6.92 -0.84 17.74
N VAL A 360 -6.21 -1.92 17.39
CA VAL A 360 -4.81 -2.11 17.77
C VAL A 360 -3.92 -1.17 16.96
N TYR A 361 -4.23 -0.95 15.68
CA TYR A 361 -3.43 -0.12 14.79
C TYR A 361 -3.69 1.39 14.94
N ALA A 362 -4.87 1.80 15.40
CA ALA A 362 -5.20 3.22 15.60
C ALA A 362 -4.28 3.90 16.62
N HIS A 363 -3.85 3.17 17.63
CA HIS A 363 -2.93 3.69 18.63
C HIS A 363 -1.48 3.79 18.11
N ILE A 364 -1.20 3.31 16.90
CA ILE A 364 0.11 3.29 16.28
C ILE A 364 0.14 4.17 15.00
N ALA A 365 -0.66 5.24 14.94
CA ALA A 365 -0.55 6.23 13.87
C ALA A 365 0.76 7.05 13.94
N TYR A 366 1.43 7.07 15.08
CA TYR A 366 2.69 7.77 15.27
C TYR A 366 3.80 7.42 14.26
N PRO A 367 4.01 6.15 13.85
CA PRO A 367 4.99 5.83 12.83
C PRO A 367 4.69 6.49 11.48
N TRP A 368 3.42 6.70 11.12
CA TRP A 368 3.03 7.43 9.92
C TRP A 368 3.48 8.89 10.00
N TYR A 369 3.25 9.56 11.12
CA TYR A 369 3.68 10.93 11.31
C TYR A 369 5.21 11.06 11.32
N LEU A 370 5.91 10.13 11.96
CA LEU A 370 7.37 10.09 11.93
C LEU A 370 7.91 9.85 10.52
N PHE A 371 7.28 8.95 9.76
CA PHE A 371 7.64 8.68 8.37
C PHE A 371 7.48 9.94 7.51
N GLY A 372 6.34 10.60 7.58
CA GLY A 372 6.07 11.82 6.82
C GLY A 372 6.95 12.99 7.27
N GLY A 373 7.13 13.19 8.58
CA GLY A 373 8.06 14.20 9.11
C GLY A 373 9.49 13.98 8.63
N THR A 374 9.94 12.72 8.59
CA THR A 374 11.26 12.38 8.06
C THR A 374 11.35 12.63 6.54
N ALA A 375 10.29 12.37 5.78
CA ALA A 375 10.22 12.69 4.35
C ALA A 375 10.29 14.22 4.11
N ILE A 376 9.62 15.00 4.95
CA ILE A 376 9.69 16.46 4.93
C ILE A 376 11.12 16.92 5.25
N TYR A 377 11.75 16.40 6.30
CA TYR A 377 13.15 16.70 6.63
C TYR A 377 14.09 16.39 5.46
N TYR A 378 13.91 15.22 4.82
CA TYR A 378 14.67 14.84 3.62
C TYR A 378 14.55 15.90 2.52
N THR A 379 13.37 16.42 2.28
CA THR A 379 13.13 17.43 1.25
C THR A 379 13.95 18.68 1.47
N PHE A 380 14.03 19.16 2.70
CA PHE A 380 14.74 20.42 3.02
C PHE A 380 16.25 20.24 3.17
N PHE A 381 16.72 19.13 3.73
CA PHE A 381 18.10 19.00 4.17
C PHE A 381 18.93 17.98 3.40
N ASP A 382 18.34 16.88 2.93
CA ASP A 382 19.07 15.78 2.33
C ASP A 382 18.83 15.62 0.82
N LEU A 383 17.76 16.18 0.27
CA LEU A 383 17.36 16.01 -1.13
C LEU A 383 18.48 16.40 -2.11
N ARG A 384 19.08 17.58 -1.92
CA ARG A 384 20.15 18.09 -2.81
C ARG A 384 21.41 17.23 -2.77
N ARG A 385 21.66 16.54 -1.66
CA ARG A 385 22.85 15.69 -1.44
C ARG A 385 22.63 14.23 -1.84
N SER A 386 21.44 13.90 -2.27
CA SER A 386 21.07 12.52 -2.63
C SER A 386 21.38 12.23 -4.10
N PRO A 387 21.59 10.94 -4.46
CA PRO A 387 21.74 10.52 -5.85
C PRO A 387 20.57 10.98 -6.71
N ALA A 388 20.83 11.31 -7.99
CA ALA A 388 19.80 11.79 -8.90
C ALA A 388 18.61 10.83 -9.03
N LEU A 389 18.90 9.52 -9.12
CA LEU A 389 17.87 8.49 -9.20
C LEU A 389 17.00 8.44 -7.94
N MET A 390 17.57 8.60 -6.75
CA MET A 390 16.80 8.67 -5.50
C MET A 390 15.89 9.90 -5.47
N ARG A 391 16.40 11.06 -5.90
CA ARG A 391 15.59 12.28 -6.02
C ARG A 391 14.41 12.11 -6.96
N ALA A 392 14.65 11.45 -8.11
CA ALA A 392 13.61 11.20 -9.09
C ALA A 392 12.53 10.24 -8.58
N ILE A 393 12.90 9.14 -7.92
CA ILE A 393 11.95 8.21 -7.30
C ILE A 393 11.16 8.90 -6.17
N PHE A 394 11.84 9.69 -5.34
CA PHE A 394 11.19 10.46 -4.28
C PHE A 394 10.19 11.48 -4.85
N LEU A 395 10.58 12.24 -5.87
CA LEU A 395 9.68 13.19 -6.55
C LEU A 395 8.46 12.49 -7.14
N TRP A 396 8.66 11.34 -7.77
CA TRP A 396 7.54 10.53 -8.25
C TRP A 396 6.60 10.12 -7.10
N GLY A 397 7.14 9.70 -5.95
CA GLY A 397 6.36 9.41 -4.76
C GLY A 397 5.55 10.61 -4.26
N VAL A 398 6.15 11.80 -4.22
CA VAL A 398 5.46 13.04 -3.85
C VAL A 398 4.30 13.34 -4.82
N ILE A 399 4.52 13.19 -6.12
CA ILE A 399 3.45 13.39 -7.12
C ILE A 399 2.30 12.41 -6.90
N ILE A 400 2.60 11.11 -6.69
CA ILE A 400 1.57 10.11 -6.40
C ILE A 400 0.80 10.47 -5.12
N TRP A 401 1.48 10.99 -4.11
CA TRP A 401 0.84 11.41 -2.87
C TRP A 401 -0.06 12.63 -3.06
N LEU A 402 0.27 13.53 -4.00
CA LEU A 402 -0.52 14.72 -4.31
C LEU A 402 -1.74 14.45 -5.21
N ILE A 403 -1.76 13.36 -5.99
CA ILE A 403 -2.91 13.01 -6.85
C ILE A 403 -4.23 12.91 -6.07
N PRO A 404 -4.32 12.19 -4.93
CA PRO A 404 -5.54 12.15 -4.14
C PRO A 404 -5.89 13.50 -3.51
N CYS A 405 -4.89 14.32 -3.17
CA CYS A 405 -5.11 15.67 -2.67
C CYS A 405 -5.84 16.53 -3.70
N TRP A 406 -5.45 16.41 -4.97
CA TRP A 406 -6.11 17.08 -6.09
C TRP A 406 -7.52 16.54 -6.36
N SER A 407 -7.69 15.21 -6.34
CA SER A 407 -8.93 14.56 -6.75
C SER A 407 -10.01 14.61 -5.68
N PHE A 408 -9.63 14.46 -4.41
CA PHE A 408 -10.56 14.25 -3.28
C PHE A 408 -10.32 15.21 -2.11
N GLY A 409 -9.51 16.24 -2.27
CA GLY A 409 -9.19 17.15 -1.18
C GLY A 409 -8.43 16.52 0.00
N GLY A 410 -7.81 15.35 -0.21
CA GLY A 410 -7.07 14.65 0.84
C GLY A 410 -7.94 13.87 1.83
N THR A 411 -9.26 13.78 1.61
CA THR A 411 -10.18 13.10 2.53
C THR A 411 -10.02 11.58 2.58
N ILE A 412 -9.37 10.98 1.57
CA ILE A 412 -9.17 9.53 1.47
C ILE A 412 -7.69 9.21 1.69
N SER A 413 -7.30 9.14 2.96
CA SER A 413 -5.90 8.92 3.39
C SER A 413 -5.26 7.64 2.84
N ARG A 414 -6.04 6.56 2.65
CA ARG A 414 -5.53 5.28 2.13
C ARG A 414 -4.85 5.42 0.75
N TYR A 415 -5.21 6.43 -0.03
CA TYR A 415 -4.56 6.67 -1.32
C TYR A 415 -3.13 7.21 -1.18
N GLY A 416 -2.80 7.84 -0.06
CA GLY A 416 -1.43 8.24 0.25
C GLY A 416 -0.46 7.06 0.40
N LEU A 417 -0.97 5.86 0.73
CA LEU A 417 -0.14 4.65 0.87
C LEU A 417 0.59 4.27 -0.43
N MET A 418 0.04 4.63 -1.59
CA MET A 418 0.66 4.33 -2.88
C MET A 418 2.04 4.97 -3.03
N ALA A 419 2.28 6.08 -2.34
CA ALA A 419 3.57 6.78 -2.35
C ALA A 419 4.61 6.14 -1.41
N VAL A 420 4.18 5.38 -0.39
CA VAL A 420 5.06 4.84 0.65
C VAL A 420 6.28 4.11 0.10
N PRO A 421 6.18 3.14 -0.84
CA PRO A 421 7.35 2.42 -1.31
C PRO A 421 8.36 3.30 -2.05
N LEU A 422 7.92 4.44 -2.59
CA LEU A 422 8.76 5.39 -3.31
C LEU A 422 9.45 6.37 -2.36
N LEU A 423 8.80 6.71 -1.25
CA LEU A 423 9.34 7.60 -0.22
C LEU A 423 10.24 6.86 0.78
N ALA A 424 10.00 5.58 1.04
CA ALA A 424 10.69 4.79 2.04
C ALA A 424 12.23 4.77 1.89
N PRO A 425 12.83 4.69 0.69
CA PRO A 425 14.29 4.78 0.54
C PRO A 425 14.85 6.12 1.02
N ALA A 426 14.19 7.22 0.73
CA ALA A 426 14.60 8.55 1.15
C ALA A 426 14.48 8.73 2.68
N VAL A 427 13.38 8.27 3.26
CA VAL A 427 13.17 8.23 4.72
C VAL A 427 14.27 7.43 5.41
N SER A 428 14.58 6.24 4.91
CA SER A 428 15.65 5.40 5.46
C SER A 428 17.02 6.03 5.34
N LEU A 429 17.30 6.73 4.23
CA LEU A 429 18.55 7.49 4.07
C LEU A 429 18.70 8.58 5.13
N THR A 430 17.63 9.32 5.37
CA THR A 430 17.59 10.34 6.41
C THR A 430 17.81 9.74 7.79
N LEU A 431 17.11 8.65 8.11
CA LEU A 431 17.29 7.97 9.39
C LEU A 431 18.74 7.49 9.58
N THR A 432 19.35 6.88 8.57
CA THR A 432 20.75 6.42 8.68
C THR A 432 21.78 7.54 8.83
N ARG A 433 21.54 8.69 8.19
CA ARG A 433 22.48 9.83 8.19
C ARG A 433 22.25 10.82 9.31
N SER A 434 21.00 10.99 9.72
CA SER A 434 20.58 12.15 10.49
C SER A 434 20.12 11.84 11.90
N LEU A 435 19.89 10.57 12.29
CA LEU A 435 19.45 10.20 13.64
C LEU A 435 20.32 10.79 14.76
N ARG A 436 21.63 10.97 14.51
CA ARG A 436 22.57 11.56 15.47
C ARG A 436 22.77 13.06 15.28
N ARG A 437 22.15 13.67 14.27
CA ARG A 437 22.30 15.11 14.02
C ARG A 437 21.37 15.89 14.93
N ARG A 438 21.91 16.89 15.60
CA ARG A 438 21.14 17.78 16.48
C ARG A 438 19.97 18.44 15.74
N SER A 439 20.19 18.85 14.47
CA SER A 439 19.13 19.42 13.63
C SER A 439 17.95 18.47 13.37
N PHE A 440 18.21 17.17 13.19
CA PHE A 440 17.16 16.19 12.99
C PHE A 440 16.37 15.94 14.28
N ILE A 441 17.05 15.85 15.42
CA ILE A 441 16.40 15.68 16.72
C ILE A 441 15.50 16.89 17.02
N ILE A 442 16.00 18.11 16.85
CA ILE A 442 15.23 19.34 17.06
C ILE A 442 14.02 19.38 16.12
N PHE A 443 14.25 19.15 14.81
CA PHE A 443 13.16 19.11 13.84
C PHE A 443 12.09 18.09 14.18
N SER A 444 12.49 16.86 14.50
CA SER A 444 11.56 15.78 14.85
C SER A 444 10.77 16.09 16.12
N SER A 445 11.41 16.69 17.14
CA SER A 445 10.73 17.11 18.36
C SER A 445 9.71 18.21 18.10
N LEU A 446 10.06 19.23 17.32
CA LEU A 446 9.16 20.32 16.94
C LEU A 446 8.01 19.80 16.06
N PHE A 447 8.30 18.85 15.15
CA PHE A 447 7.30 18.27 14.29
C PHE A 447 6.31 17.42 15.08
N ILE A 448 6.77 16.59 16.02
CA ILE A 448 5.90 15.81 16.92
C ILE A 448 5.04 16.74 17.77
N LEU A 449 5.61 17.82 18.28
CA LEU A 449 4.84 18.83 19.04
C LEU A 449 3.75 19.48 18.17
N LEU A 450 4.09 19.86 16.94
CA LEU A 450 3.12 20.40 15.98
C LEU A 450 2.01 19.41 15.68
N VAL A 451 2.34 18.14 15.44
CA VAL A 451 1.36 17.05 15.23
C VAL A 451 0.44 16.93 16.46
N ALA A 452 1.01 16.88 17.65
CA ALA A 452 0.24 16.76 18.89
C ALA A 452 -0.73 17.95 19.08
N ILE A 453 -0.28 19.17 18.85
CA ILE A 453 -1.12 20.38 18.93
C ILE A 453 -2.24 20.30 17.89
N THR A 454 -1.92 19.96 16.63
CA THR A 454 -2.93 19.86 15.56
C THR A 454 -3.98 18.81 15.89
N LEU A 455 -3.56 17.63 16.40
CA LEU A 455 -4.47 16.58 16.81
C LEU A 455 -5.37 17.02 17.97
N LEU A 456 -4.84 17.72 18.98
CA LEU A 456 -5.63 18.25 20.10
C LEU A 456 -6.66 19.27 19.63
N VAL A 457 -6.28 20.20 18.74
CA VAL A 457 -7.22 21.18 18.17
C VAL A 457 -8.32 20.49 17.38
N CYS A 458 -7.98 19.53 16.51
CA CYS A 458 -8.96 18.77 15.75
C CYS A 458 -9.91 17.97 16.65
N HIS A 459 -9.41 17.35 17.71
CA HIS A 459 -10.23 16.63 18.68
C HIS A 459 -11.20 17.57 19.40
N HIS A 460 -10.73 18.73 19.83
CA HIS A 460 -11.57 19.73 20.51
C HIS A 460 -12.66 20.28 19.59
N LEU A 461 -12.33 20.57 18.34
CA LEU A 461 -13.32 21.02 17.35
C LEU A 461 -14.39 19.96 17.07
N GLN A 462 -14.01 18.68 17.00
CA GLN A 462 -14.98 17.59 16.78
C GLN A 462 -15.88 17.36 18.00
N SER A 463 -15.36 17.48 19.23
CA SER A 463 -16.17 17.34 20.44
C SER A 463 -17.16 18.49 20.62
N GLY A 464 -16.84 19.71 20.15
CA GLY A 464 -17.74 20.88 20.17
C GLY A 464 -18.86 20.81 19.12
N ILE A 465 -18.69 20.07 18.02
CA ILE A 465 -19.73 19.88 16.99
C ILE A 465 -20.72 18.75 17.36
N SER A 466 -20.33 17.86 18.26
CA SER A 466 -21.15 16.72 18.70
C SER A 466 -22.06 17.04 19.91
N GLN A 467 -21.98 18.25 20.44
CA GLN A 467 -22.92 18.83 21.43
C GLN A 467 -23.92 19.78 20.73
#